data_b90e8445c80d7d9e7a89ff21c0eab24a
#
_entry.id   b90e8445c80d7d9e7a89ff21c0eab24a
#
_cell.length_a   1.000
_cell.length_b   1.000
_cell.length_c   1.000
_cell.angle_alpha   90.00
_cell.angle_beta   90.00
_cell.angle_gamma   90.00
#
_symmetry.space_group_name_H-M   'P 1'
#
loop_
_entity.id
_entity.type
_entity.pdbx_description
1 polymer ?
#
loop_
_entity_poly.entity_id
_entity_poly.type
_entity_poly.pdbx_seq_one_letter_code
_entity_poly.pdbx_strand_id
1 'polypeptide(L)'
;MTQSRFLDRSTPPHIATLILMAGLSALTMNIFLPSLPGMAAWFQAPYALMQLSVALYLGLSAVLQILIGPISDRYGRRKTMIGALILFLLATVGTLLAPTAGVFLAFRMAQAVIAAGMVLSRAIVRDMVSDAQAASMIGYVTMGMSIVPMIGPVLGGFLDEWIGWQANFALLLVLGIVVLGLVWADQGETAKMKQVSLSDQIKQYPALLASQRFWGYVLCAGFSSGTFFAYLGGAPYVGNEVFKLSSSEIGALFALTAIGYAAGNFFAGRYSVRIGLNRMILLGALVCTFGLGLLLLLTLAGIHSALVFFSFTMFVGLGNGITLPNANAGMLSVKPELAGTASGLGGAIQIGSGAALAAFTGMLLTPGSTEMPLVIVMLVSASLAVVSILWVLRRAKALGLSG
;
A
#
# COMPACT_ATOMS: atom_id res chain seq x y z
N MET A 1 -32.82 -0.57 -8.34
CA MET A 1 -31.57 -0.19 -7.62
C MET A 1 -31.95 0.79 -6.55
N THR A 2 -31.80 0.46 -5.29
CA THR A 2 -32.03 1.39 -4.18
C THR A 2 -30.94 2.47 -4.26
N GLN A 3 -31.34 3.73 -4.46
CA GLN A 3 -30.39 4.86 -4.42
C GLN A 3 -29.79 4.91 -3.02
N SER A 4 -28.46 4.99 -2.93
CA SER A 4 -27.76 5.20 -1.65
C SER A 4 -28.13 6.58 -1.10
N ARG A 5 -28.59 6.64 0.13
CA ARG A 5 -28.85 7.89 0.86
C ARG A 5 -27.82 8.04 1.95
N PHE A 6 -27.14 9.18 1.99
CA PHE A 6 -26.12 9.43 3.01
C PHE A 6 -26.73 9.42 4.41
N LEU A 7 -26.09 8.72 5.36
CA LEU A 7 -26.52 8.48 6.74
C LEU A 7 -27.83 7.70 6.88
N ASP A 8 -28.19 6.88 5.90
CA ASP A 8 -29.34 5.99 5.96
C ASP A 8 -28.92 4.53 5.83
N ARG A 9 -28.75 3.87 6.99
CA ARG A 9 -28.33 2.47 7.08
C ARG A 9 -29.33 1.46 6.49
N SER A 10 -30.53 1.88 6.08
CA SER A 10 -31.49 1.03 5.38
C SER A 10 -31.14 0.89 3.88
N THR A 11 -30.25 1.74 3.39
CA THR A 11 -29.72 1.76 2.03
C THR A 11 -28.27 1.28 1.97
N PRO A 12 -27.72 0.92 0.80
CA PRO A 12 -26.29 0.72 0.63
C PRO A 12 -25.49 1.99 1.01
N PRO A 13 -24.24 1.87 1.53
CA PRO A 13 -23.50 3.00 2.00
C PRO A 13 -23.16 3.99 0.88
N HIS A 14 -23.04 5.26 1.25
CA HIS A 14 -22.59 6.31 0.33
C HIS A 14 -21.11 6.12 -0.04
N ILE A 15 -20.74 6.53 -1.26
CA ILE A 15 -19.36 6.38 -1.76
C ILE A 15 -18.32 7.09 -0.88
N ALA A 16 -18.69 8.23 -0.25
CA ALA A 16 -17.82 8.95 0.65
C ALA A 16 -17.41 8.11 1.87
N THR A 17 -18.35 7.34 2.44
CA THR A 17 -18.08 6.41 3.55
C THR A 17 -17.07 5.35 3.12
N LEU A 18 -17.20 4.80 1.91
CA LEU A 18 -16.26 3.80 1.36
C LEU A 18 -14.86 4.40 1.12
N ILE A 19 -14.80 5.63 0.62
CA ILE A 19 -13.53 6.36 0.42
C ILE A 19 -12.85 6.60 1.78
N LEU A 20 -13.58 7.02 2.80
CA LEU A 20 -13.04 7.29 4.14
C LEU A 20 -12.57 6.00 4.83
N MET A 21 -13.31 4.89 4.69
CA MET A 21 -12.89 3.57 5.19
C MET A 21 -11.55 3.14 4.58
N ALA A 22 -11.43 3.24 3.26
CA ALA A 22 -10.22 2.88 2.55
C ALA A 22 -9.08 3.87 2.83
N GLY A 23 -9.40 5.16 2.92
CA GLY A 23 -8.46 6.24 3.24
C GLY A 23 -7.86 6.08 4.64
N LEU A 24 -8.67 5.77 5.67
CA LEU A 24 -8.18 5.51 7.01
C LEU A 24 -7.18 4.35 7.04
N SER A 25 -7.47 3.28 6.28
CA SER A 25 -6.55 2.14 6.17
C SER A 25 -5.20 2.55 5.56
N ALA A 26 -5.22 3.35 4.49
CA ALA A 26 -4.01 3.86 3.84
C ALA A 26 -3.26 4.86 4.73
N LEU A 27 -3.98 5.75 5.44
CA LEU A 27 -3.38 6.72 6.35
C LEU A 27 -2.66 6.04 7.51
N THR A 28 -3.28 5.02 8.11
CA THR A 28 -2.70 4.23 9.21
C THR A 28 -1.34 3.65 8.84
N MET A 29 -1.12 3.30 7.57
CA MET A 29 0.14 2.75 7.10
C MET A 29 1.25 3.81 6.98
N ASN A 30 0.92 5.06 6.66
CA ASN A 30 1.89 6.02 6.15
C ASN A 30 2.14 7.23 7.06
N ILE A 31 1.17 7.64 7.89
CA ILE A 31 1.22 8.93 8.61
C ILE A 31 2.43 9.06 9.55
N PHE A 32 2.79 8.00 10.26
CA PHE A 32 3.82 8.02 11.31
C PHE A 32 5.26 7.79 10.77
N LEU A 33 5.42 7.54 9.46
CA LEU A 33 6.72 7.17 8.90
C LEU A 33 7.84 8.19 9.19
N PRO A 34 7.64 9.51 9.07
CA PRO A 34 8.67 10.48 9.41
C PRO A 34 9.07 10.45 10.89
N SER A 35 8.19 9.97 11.77
CA SER A 35 8.44 9.87 13.21
C SER A 35 9.26 8.65 13.64
N LEU A 36 9.51 7.69 12.74
CA LEU A 36 10.19 6.44 13.09
C LEU A 36 11.54 6.63 13.82
N PRO A 37 12.43 7.57 13.41
CA PRO A 37 13.68 7.80 14.13
C PRO A 37 13.43 8.35 15.54
N GLY A 38 12.51 9.31 15.70
CA GLY A 38 12.12 9.86 17.00
C GLY A 38 11.50 8.80 17.92
N MET A 39 10.67 7.90 17.37
CA MET A 39 10.11 6.76 18.10
C MET A 39 11.19 5.77 18.54
N ALA A 40 12.20 5.50 17.71
CA ALA A 40 13.33 4.66 18.08
C ALA A 40 14.10 5.25 19.28
N ALA A 41 14.34 6.56 19.26
CA ALA A 41 14.97 7.28 20.38
C ALA A 41 14.07 7.25 21.63
N TRP A 42 12.76 7.49 21.50
CA TRP A 42 11.80 7.47 22.62
C TRP A 42 11.76 6.13 23.34
N PHE A 43 11.70 5.03 22.60
CA PHE A 43 11.66 3.67 23.16
C PHE A 43 13.05 3.12 23.48
N GLN A 44 14.14 3.85 23.23
CA GLN A 44 15.53 3.41 23.37
C GLN A 44 15.77 2.07 22.62
N ALA A 45 15.21 1.97 21.43
CA ALA A 45 15.21 0.75 20.62
C ALA A 45 15.99 0.97 19.31
N PRO A 46 16.63 -0.09 18.78
CA PRO A 46 17.26 -0.01 17.45
C PRO A 46 16.23 0.39 16.38
N TYR A 47 16.65 1.22 15.41
CA TYR A 47 15.79 1.64 14.30
C TYR A 47 15.17 0.43 13.57
N ALA A 48 15.96 -0.63 13.33
CA ALA A 48 15.50 -1.87 12.70
C ALA A 48 14.29 -2.49 13.43
N LEU A 49 14.24 -2.42 14.78
CA LEU A 49 13.11 -2.91 15.55
C LEU A 49 11.87 -2.02 15.30
N MET A 50 12.02 -0.71 15.28
CA MET A 50 10.90 0.21 15.01
C MET A 50 10.40 0.10 13.56
N GLN A 51 11.29 -0.19 12.60
CA GLN A 51 10.91 -0.44 11.21
C GLN A 51 10.04 -1.70 11.04
N LEU A 52 10.09 -2.66 11.95
CA LEU A 52 9.15 -3.79 11.99
C LEU A 52 7.70 -3.33 12.15
N SER A 53 7.45 -2.12 12.70
CA SER A 53 6.12 -1.52 12.74
C SER A 53 5.54 -1.25 11.33
N VAL A 54 6.38 -1.16 10.31
CA VAL A 54 6.00 -1.10 8.90
C VAL A 54 5.95 -2.51 8.30
N ALA A 55 7.06 -3.23 8.38
CA ALA A 55 7.22 -4.52 7.71
C ALA A 55 6.23 -5.59 8.20
N LEU A 56 6.12 -5.80 9.51
CA LEU A 56 5.18 -6.78 10.07
C LEU A 56 3.72 -6.35 9.88
N TYR A 57 3.45 -5.04 9.98
CA TYR A 57 2.12 -4.51 9.69
C TYR A 57 1.70 -4.80 8.25
N LEU A 58 2.58 -4.59 7.26
CA LEU A 58 2.33 -4.92 5.87
C LEU A 58 2.13 -6.44 5.68
N GLY A 59 3.00 -7.26 6.29
CA GLY A 59 2.89 -8.71 6.22
C GLY A 59 1.57 -9.22 6.78
N LEU A 60 1.16 -8.73 7.95
CA LEU A 60 -0.13 -9.10 8.55
C LEU A 60 -1.31 -8.55 7.74
N SER A 61 -1.20 -7.33 7.20
CA SER A 61 -2.21 -6.77 6.30
C SER A 61 -2.40 -7.62 5.05
N ALA A 62 -1.32 -8.19 4.48
CA ALA A 62 -1.38 -9.10 3.35
C ALA A 62 -2.18 -10.37 3.67
N VAL A 63 -1.94 -10.98 4.83
CA VAL A 63 -2.69 -12.14 5.31
C VAL A 63 -4.17 -11.78 5.54
N LEU A 64 -4.42 -10.67 6.21
CA LEU A 64 -5.79 -10.22 6.51
C LEU A 64 -6.59 -9.90 5.25
N GLN A 65 -5.97 -9.39 4.19
CA GLN A 65 -6.64 -9.14 2.91
C GLN A 65 -7.21 -10.42 2.27
N ILE A 66 -6.58 -11.57 2.50
CA ILE A 66 -7.10 -12.87 2.04
C ILE A 66 -8.28 -13.33 2.91
N LEU A 67 -8.19 -13.11 4.23
CA LEU A 67 -9.15 -13.65 5.20
C LEU A 67 -10.42 -12.80 5.35
N ILE A 68 -10.31 -11.48 5.24
CA ILE A 68 -11.41 -10.54 5.49
C ILE A 68 -12.57 -10.74 4.50
N GLY A 69 -12.27 -11.04 3.23
CA GLY A 69 -13.30 -11.32 2.23
C GLY A 69 -14.27 -12.41 2.70
N PRO A 70 -13.79 -13.66 2.86
CA PRO A 70 -14.61 -14.78 3.33
C PRO A 70 -15.25 -14.59 4.71
N ILE A 71 -14.55 -13.93 5.65
CA ILE A 71 -15.12 -13.61 6.97
C ILE A 71 -16.34 -12.71 6.78
N SER A 72 -16.24 -11.67 5.94
CA SER A 72 -17.33 -10.74 5.70
C SER A 72 -18.47 -11.32 4.87
N ASP A 73 -18.19 -12.31 4.02
CA ASP A 73 -19.23 -13.05 3.28
C ASP A 73 -20.06 -13.92 4.23
N ARG A 74 -19.45 -14.44 5.30
CA ARG A 74 -20.10 -15.28 6.30
C ARG A 74 -20.84 -14.49 7.36
N TYR A 75 -20.21 -13.44 7.91
CA TYR A 75 -20.74 -12.70 9.07
C TYR A 75 -21.43 -11.39 8.68
N GLY A 76 -21.35 -10.99 7.42
CA GLY A 76 -21.89 -9.74 6.89
C GLY A 76 -20.81 -8.64 6.78
N ARG A 77 -20.93 -7.79 5.76
CA ARG A 77 -19.99 -6.67 5.50
C ARG A 77 -19.97 -5.68 6.65
N ARG A 78 -21.18 -5.28 7.11
CA ARG A 78 -21.36 -4.28 8.17
C ARG A 78 -20.77 -4.74 9.49
N LYS A 79 -21.12 -5.94 9.94
CA LYS A 79 -20.63 -6.48 11.23
C LYS A 79 -19.11 -6.62 11.23
N THR A 80 -18.54 -7.13 10.15
CA THR A 80 -17.09 -7.30 10.00
C THR A 80 -16.37 -5.96 10.04
N MET A 81 -16.89 -4.93 9.37
CA MET A 81 -16.27 -3.61 9.37
C MET A 81 -16.33 -2.93 10.73
N ILE A 82 -17.50 -2.96 11.41
CA ILE A 82 -17.65 -2.41 12.76
C ILE A 82 -16.69 -3.12 13.73
N GLY A 83 -16.62 -4.45 13.69
CA GLY A 83 -15.70 -5.22 14.54
C GLY A 83 -14.23 -4.86 14.27
N ALA A 84 -13.84 -4.72 13.01
CA ALA A 84 -12.50 -4.30 12.63
C ALA A 84 -12.17 -2.87 13.13
N LEU A 85 -13.11 -1.93 13.02
CA LEU A 85 -12.92 -0.57 13.52
C LEU A 85 -12.81 -0.52 15.05
N ILE A 86 -13.64 -1.26 15.77
CA ILE A 86 -13.55 -1.33 17.24
C ILE A 86 -12.18 -1.90 17.67
N LEU A 87 -11.74 -3.00 17.06
CA LEU A 87 -10.43 -3.58 17.36
C LEU A 87 -9.29 -2.62 16.99
N PHE A 88 -9.40 -1.92 15.87
CA PHE A 88 -8.45 -0.88 15.47
C PHE A 88 -8.36 0.25 16.50
N LEU A 89 -9.50 0.75 17.01
CA LEU A 89 -9.54 1.81 18.01
C LEU A 89 -8.89 1.36 19.33
N LEU A 90 -9.24 0.15 19.80
CA LEU A 90 -8.62 -0.42 21.01
C LEU A 90 -7.11 -0.59 20.85
N ALA A 91 -6.68 -1.10 19.69
CA ALA A 91 -5.25 -1.23 19.36
C ALA A 91 -4.55 0.14 19.28
N THR A 92 -5.23 1.17 18.75
CA THR A 92 -4.68 2.54 18.68
C THR A 92 -4.50 3.14 20.07
N VAL A 93 -5.45 2.94 20.97
CA VAL A 93 -5.26 3.31 22.39
C VAL A 93 -4.07 2.56 22.98
N GLY A 94 -3.95 1.26 22.70
CA GLY A 94 -2.81 0.47 23.15
C GLY A 94 -1.46 0.97 22.62
N THR A 95 -1.38 1.45 21.37
CA THR A 95 -0.13 2.07 20.85
C THR A 95 0.22 3.36 21.56
N LEU A 96 -0.77 4.20 21.91
CA LEU A 96 -0.57 5.45 22.63
C LEU A 96 -0.09 5.24 24.08
N LEU A 97 -0.54 4.17 24.70
CA LEU A 97 -0.22 3.84 26.10
C LEU A 97 0.97 2.86 26.23
N ALA A 98 1.61 2.49 25.13
CA ALA A 98 2.66 1.47 25.13
C ALA A 98 3.92 1.94 25.90
N PRO A 99 4.34 1.22 26.95
CA PRO A 99 5.53 1.58 27.74
C PRO A 99 6.84 1.13 27.09
N THR A 100 6.80 0.19 26.14
CA THR A 100 7.99 -0.37 25.48
C THR A 100 7.75 -0.58 23.98
N ALA A 101 8.83 -0.63 23.20
CA ALA A 101 8.77 -0.92 21.77
C ALA A 101 8.04 -2.23 21.46
N GLY A 102 8.23 -3.28 22.27
CA GLY A 102 7.56 -4.58 22.08
C GLY A 102 6.04 -4.48 22.24
N VAL A 103 5.56 -3.80 23.27
CA VAL A 103 4.13 -3.55 23.50
C VAL A 103 3.55 -2.68 22.39
N PHE A 104 4.27 -1.63 21.98
CA PHE A 104 3.90 -0.81 20.83
C PHE A 104 3.73 -1.66 19.56
N LEU A 105 4.71 -2.50 19.24
CA LEU A 105 4.67 -3.38 18.08
C LEU A 105 3.48 -4.35 18.14
N ALA A 106 3.19 -4.94 19.30
CA ALA A 106 2.06 -5.84 19.45
C ALA A 106 0.72 -5.16 19.11
N PHE A 107 0.48 -3.96 19.66
CA PHE A 107 -0.72 -3.18 19.33
C PHE A 107 -0.70 -2.67 17.90
N ARG A 108 0.47 -2.34 17.36
CA ARG A 108 0.65 -1.95 15.97
C ARG A 108 0.25 -3.09 15.03
N MET A 109 0.58 -4.33 15.37
CA MET A 109 0.13 -5.51 14.61
C MET A 109 -1.40 -5.66 14.68
N ALA A 110 -2.01 -5.46 15.84
CA ALA A 110 -3.45 -5.49 15.97
C ALA A 110 -4.16 -4.41 15.13
N GLN A 111 -3.54 -3.23 14.96
CA GLN A 111 -4.06 -2.18 14.06
C GLN A 111 -4.17 -2.62 12.60
N ALA A 112 -3.42 -3.65 12.16
CA ALA A 112 -3.48 -4.14 10.79
C ALA A 112 -4.90 -4.62 10.37
N VAL A 113 -5.78 -4.90 11.34
CA VAL A 113 -7.19 -5.25 11.09
C VAL A 113 -7.91 -4.18 10.27
N ILE A 114 -7.46 -2.91 10.31
CA ILE A 114 -8.04 -1.82 9.52
C ILE A 114 -7.88 -2.03 8.01
N ALA A 115 -7.02 -2.96 7.55
CA ALA A 115 -6.97 -3.40 6.16
C ALA A 115 -8.33 -3.88 5.65
N ALA A 116 -9.25 -4.24 6.57
CA ALA A 116 -10.67 -4.49 6.26
C ALA A 116 -11.30 -3.34 5.47
N GLY A 117 -10.97 -2.09 5.77
CA GLY A 117 -11.51 -0.93 5.07
C GLY A 117 -11.18 -0.93 3.58
N MET A 118 -9.97 -1.33 3.20
CA MET A 118 -9.56 -1.44 1.80
C MET A 118 -10.25 -2.59 1.05
N VAL A 119 -10.41 -3.74 1.73
CA VAL A 119 -11.01 -4.94 1.13
C VAL A 119 -12.52 -4.76 1.01
N LEU A 120 -13.17 -4.35 2.11
CA LEU A 120 -14.62 -4.27 2.19
C LEU A 120 -15.19 -3.12 1.35
N SER A 121 -14.49 -1.99 1.23
CA SER A 121 -14.94 -0.91 0.35
C SER A 121 -15.13 -1.39 -1.10
N ARG A 122 -14.20 -2.19 -1.62
CA ARG A 122 -14.29 -2.77 -2.98
C ARG A 122 -15.36 -3.87 -3.07
N ALA A 123 -15.49 -4.70 -2.04
CA ALA A 123 -16.48 -5.76 -1.99
C ALA A 123 -17.90 -5.18 -1.94
N ILE A 124 -18.14 -4.18 -1.10
CA ILE A 124 -19.42 -3.47 -0.98
C ILE A 124 -19.82 -2.82 -2.31
N VAL A 125 -18.88 -2.15 -3.01
CA VAL A 125 -19.16 -1.58 -4.34
C VAL A 125 -19.68 -2.67 -5.30
N ARG A 126 -19.04 -3.84 -5.33
CA ARG A 126 -19.49 -4.96 -6.19
C ARG A 126 -20.84 -5.53 -5.79
N ASP A 127 -21.21 -5.44 -4.50
CA ASP A 127 -22.51 -5.89 -4.01
C ASP A 127 -23.64 -4.90 -4.39
N MET A 128 -23.30 -3.61 -4.59
CA MET A 128 -24.26 -2.51 -4.79
C MET A 128 -24.66 -2.28 -6.24
N VAL A 129 -23.74 -2.44 -7.19
CA VAL A 129 -23.90 -1.99 -8.58
C VAL A 129 -23.49 -3.07 -9.59
N SER A 130 -23.85 -2.87 -10.87
CA SER A 130 -23.44 -3.75 -11.97
C SER A 130 -21.93 -3.66 -12.21
N ASP A 131 -21.33 -4.68 -12.85
CA ASP A 131 -19.90 -4.76 -13.09
C ASP A 131 -19.30 -3.52 -13.78
N ALA A 132 -20.01 -2.94 -14.76
CA ALA A 132 -19.55 -1.73 -15.46
C ALA A 132 -19.51 -0.51 -14.53
N GLN A 133 -20.52 -0.35 -13.64
CA GLN A 133 -20.56 0.73 -12.67
C GLN A 133 -19.59 0.48 -11.50
N ALA A 134 -19.40 -0.79 -11.13
CA ALA A 134 -18.45 -1.17 -10.08
C ALA A 134 -17.02 -0.72 -10.42
N ALA A 135 -16.60 -0.89 -11.68
CA ALA A 135 -15.27 -0.44 -12.13
C ALA A 135 -15.06 1.07 -11.91
N SER A 136 -16.04 1.89 -12.26
CA SER A 136 -16.01 3.33 -12.04
C SER A 136 -15.97 3.70 -10.55
N MET A 137 -16.86 3.12 -9.73
CA MET A 137 -16.91 3.41 -8.29
C MET A 137 -15.65 2.95 -7.55
N ILE A 138 -15.10 1.76 -7.88
CA ILE A 138 -13.82 1.30 -7.35
C ILE A 138 -12.70 2.26 -7.76
N GLY A 139 -12.76 2.83 -8.97
CA GLY A 139 -11.84 3.87 -9.42
C GLY A 139 -11.84 5.09 -8.50
N TYR A 140 -13.01 5.61 -8.11
CA TYR A 140 -13.11 6.73 -7.17
C TYR A 140 -12.60 6.38 -5.77
N VAL A 141 -12.91 5.19 -5.25
CA VAL A 141 -12.39 4.71 -3.97
C VAL A 141 -10.86 4.62 -4.01
N THR A 142 -10.31 4.06 -5.08
CA THR A 142 -8.86 3.92 -5.26
C THR A 142 -8.17 5.28 -5.43
N MET A 143 -8.79 6.22 -6.14
CA MET A 143 -8.30 7.59 -6.28
C MET A 143 -8.22 8.29 -4.91
N GLY A 144 -9.27 8.18 -4.08
CA GLY A 144 -9.25 8.70 -2.72
C GLY A 144 -8.12 8.11 -1.88
N MET A 145 -7.89 6.78 -2.00
CA MET A 145 -6.77 6.12 -1.33
C MET A 145 -5.39 6.58 -1.82
N SER A 146 -5.25 6.94 -3.10
CA SER A 146 -3.96 7.33 -3.68
C SER A 146 -3.48 8.70 -3.19
N ILE A 147 -4.39 9.56 -2.74
CA ILE A 147 -4.08 10.88 -2.17
C ILE A 147 -3.48 10.75 -0.77
N VAL A 148 -3.91 9.76 -0.02
CA VAL A 148 -3.54 9.60 1.41
C VAL A 148 -2.03 9.39 1.62
N PRO A 149 -1.30 8.55 0.85
CA PRO A 149 0.15 8.42 0.96
C PRO A 149 0.90 9.71 0.64
N MET A 150 0.26 10.65 -0.06
CA MET A 150 0.85 11.96 -0.38
C MET A 150 0.76 12.91 0.83
N ILE A 151 -0.41 12.98 1.46
CA ILE A 151 -0.69 13.91 2.55
C ILE A 151 -0.25 13.33 3.90
N GLY A 152 -0.36 12.03 4.08
CA GLY A 152 -0.11 11.35 5.35
C GLY A 152 1.25 11.67 5.97
N PRO A 153 2.39 11.40 5.28
CA PRO A 153 3.71 11.69 5.83
C PRO A 153 3.98 13.18 6.06
N VAL A 154 3.44 14.06 5.19
CA VAL A 154 3.57 15.52 5.37
C VAL A 154 2.90 15.94 6.67
N LEU A 155 1.62 15.56 6.84
CA LEU A 155 0.85 15.85 8.05
C LEU A 155 1.50 15.21 9.28
N GLY A 156 1.95 13.97 9.15
CA GLY A 156 2.57 13.23 10.23
C GLY A 156 3.90 13.82 10.70
N GLY A 157 4.72 14.31 9.77
CA GLY A 157 5.96 15.01 10.10
C GLY A 157 5.73 16.30 10.88
N PHE A 158 4.74 17.13 10.46
CA PHE A 158 4.36 18.33 11.19
C PHE A 158 3.79 18.03 12.57
N LEU A 159 2.91 17.04 12.69
CA LEU A 159 2.36 16.63 13.99
C LEU A 159 3.45 16.15 14.95
N ASP A 160 4.41 15.38 14.43
CA ASP A 160 5.52 14.89 15.22
C ASP A 160 6.41 16.02 15.74
N GLU A 161 6.75 16.98 14.89
CA GLU A 161 7.62 18.08 15.26
C GLU A 161 6.99 19.04 16.28
N TRP A 162 5.67 19.31 16.17
CA TRP A 162 4.99 20.27 17.05
C TRP A 162 4.46 19.67 18.35
N ILE A 163 4.06 18.41 18.33
CA ILE A 163 3.35 17.77 19.46
C ILE A 163 4.07 16.50 19.92
N GLY A 164 4.72 15.80 18.97
CA GLY A 164 5.35 14.50 19.16
C GLY A 164 4.65 13.38 18.39
N TRP A 165 5.35 12.24 18.23
CA TRP A 165 4.89 11.09 17.43
C TRP A 165 3.50 10.55 17.85
N GLN A 166 3.14 10.69 19.13
CA GLN A 166 1.85 10.27 19.68
C GLN A 166 0.67 11.00 18.99
N ALA A 167 0.88 12.23 18.50
CA ALA A 167 -0.16 12.99 17.81
C ALA A 167 -0.64 12.29 16.54
N ASN A 168 0.23 11.56 15.85
CA ASN A 168 -0.13 10.74 14.68
C ASN A 168 -1.15 9.66 15.03
N PHE A 169 -0.94 8.96 16.15
CA PHE A 169 -1.84 7.90 16.60
C PHE A 169 -3.12 8.49 17.24
N ALA A 170 -3.03 9.65 17.90
CA ALA A 170 -4.20 10.37 18.40
C ALA A 170 -5.11 10.83 17.23
N LEU A 171 -4.54 11.34 16.16
CA LEU A 171 -5.31 11.67 14.94
C LEU A 171 -5.97 10.43 14.34
N LEU A 172 -5.26 9.30 14.25
CA LEU A 172 -5.82 8.03 13.79
C LEU A 172 -6.99 7.55 14.67
N LEU A 173 -6.89 7.76 16.00
CA LEU A 173 -7.96 7.46 16.95
C LEU A 173 -9.20 8.31 16.65
N VAL A 174 -9.04 9.62 16.53
CA VAL A 174 -10.13 10.55 16.23
C VAL A 174 -10.80 10.22 14.89
N LEU A 175 -10.00 10.04 13.83
CA LEU A 175 -10.52 9.66 12.50
C LEU A 175 -11.18 8.28 12.52
N GLY A 176 -10.64 7.34 13.28
CA GLY A 176 -11.23 6.02 13.47
C GLY A 176 -12.60 6.08 14.14
N ILE A 177 -12.78 6.93 15.16
CA ILE A 177 -14.08 7.17 15.82
C ILE A 177 -15.07 7.79 14.83
N VAL A 178 -14.65 8.78 14.04
CA VAL A 178 -15.49 9.41 13.01
C VAL A 178 -15.92 8.37 11.97
N VAL A 179 -14.98 7.55 11.46
CA VAL A 179 -15.29 6.51 10.48
C VAL A 179 -16.20 5.43 11.08
N LEU A 180 -15.99 5.04 12.34
CA LEU A 180 -16.89 4.11 13.03
C LEU A 180 -18.31 4.68 13.12
N GLY A 181 -18.47 5.94 13.49
CA GLY A 181 -19.76 6.62 13.54
C GLY A 181 -20.44 6.67 12.17
N LEU A 182 -19.69 6.99 11.11
CA LEU A 182 -20.18 6.99 9.74
C LEU A 182 -20.60 5.59 9.29
N VAL A 183 -19.78 4.56 9.50
CA VAL A 183 -20.11 3.18 9.16
C VAL A 183 -21.34 2.72 9.93
N TRP A 184 -21.46 3.07 11.20
CA TRP A 184 -22.60 2.71 12.02
C TRP A 184 -23.90 3.36 11.53
N ALA A 185 -23.86 4.62 11.08
CA ALA A 185 -25.02 5.40 10.66
C ALA A 185 -25.39 5.20 9.16
N ASP A 186 -24.40 4.99 8.28
CA ASP A 186 -24.57 5.01 6.83
C ASP A 186 -24.52 3.60 6.19
N GLN A 187 -23.71 2.67 6.75
CA GLN A 187 -23.50 1.39 6.11
C GLN A 187 -24.63 0.40 6.44
N GLY A 188 -25.50 0.13 5.47
CA GLY A 188 -26.39 -1.02 5.50
C GLY A 188 -25.66 -2.35 5.26
N GLU A 189 -26.34 -3.48 5.47
CA GLU A 189 -25.80 -4.80 5.10
C GLU A 189 -25.95 -5.02 3.59
N THR A 190 -24.85 -5.33 2.92
CA THR A 190 -24.84 -5.53 1.46
C THR A 190 -24.48 -6.96 1.07
N ALA A 191 -24.01 -7.78 2.02
CA ALA A 191 -23.65 -9.15 1.73
C ALA A 191 -24.87 -9.94 1.26
N LYS A 192 -24.83 -10.42 0.02
CA LYS A 192 -25.66 -11.54 -0.40
C LYS A 192 -25.03 -12.78 0.19
N MET A 193 -25.63 -13.35 1.24
CA MET A 193 -25.09 -14.54 1.93
C MET A 193 -24.86 -15.70 0.94
N LYS A 194 -23.79 -15.64 0.17
CA LYS A 194 -23.26 -16.75 -0.60
C LYS A 194 -22.15 -17.36 0.24
N GLN A 195 -22.34 -18.59 0.69
CA GLN A 195 -21.30 -19.38 1.33
C GLN A 195 -20.24 -19.76 0.28
N VAL A 196 -19.39 -18.83 -0.12
CA VAL A 196 -18.15 -19.19 -0.82
C VAL A 196 -17.19 -19.64 0.25
N SER A 197 -16.96 -20.93 0.32
CA SER A 197 -16.03 -21.52 1.28
C SER A 197 -14.59 -21.05 0.95
N LEU A 198 -13.81 -20.69 1.99
CA LEU A 198 -12.34 -20.51 1.86
C LEU A 198 -11.68 -21.69 1.14
N SER A 199 -12.17 -22.91 1.40
CA SER A 199 -11.75 -24.14 0.75
C SER A 199 -11.90 -24.08 -0.78
N ASP A 200 -12.98 -23.49 -1.29
CA ASP A 200 -13.22 -23.42 -2.74
C ASP A 200 -12.35 -22.36 -3.42
N GLN A 201 -12.02 -21.28 -2.72
CA GLN A 201 -11.02 -20.32 -3.20
C GLN A 201 -9.61 -20.93 -3.24
N ILE A 202 -9.21 -21.66 -2.19
CA ILE A 202 -7.89 -22.32 -2.13
C ILE A 202 -7.75 -23.36 -3.24
N LYS A 203 -8.80 -24.10 -3.59
CA LYS A 203 -8.79 -25.05 -4.71
C LYS A 203 -8.51 -24.39 -6.07
N GLN A 204 -8.76 -23.09 -6.21
CA GLN A 204 -8.49 -22.35 -7.45
C GLN A 204 -7.04 -21.85 -7.56
N TYR A 205 -6.31 -21.76 -6.45
CA TYR A 205 -4.92 -21.25 -6.43
C TYR A 205 -3.97 -22.04 -7.35
N PRO A 206 -3.98 -23.38 -7.38
CA PRO A 206 -3.08 -24.13 -8.26
C PRO A 206 -3.22 -23.76 -9.74
N ALA A 207 -4.43 -23.44 -10.18
CA ALA A 207 -4.69 -23.05 -11.55
C ALA A 207 -4.07 -21.68 -11.93
N LEU A 208 -3.95 -20.74 -10.97
CA LEU A 208 -3.28 -19.46 -11.15
C LEU A 208 -1.76 -19.62 -11.01
N LEU A 209 -1.31 -20.35 -9.98
CA LEU A 209 0.10 -20.58 -9.67
C LEU A 209 0.82 -21.37 -10.78
N ALA A 210 0.12 -22.18 -11.55
CA ALA A 210 0.66 -22.86 -12.74
C ALA A 210 0.92 -21.90 -13.91
N SER A 211 0.38 -20.68 -13.90
CA SER A 211 0.53 -19.72 -14.99
C SER A 211 1.81 -18.88 -14.86
N GLN A 212 2.73 -19.04 -15.81
CA GLN A 212 3.95 -18.22 -15.88
C GLN A 212 3.65 -16.73 -16.08
N ARG A 213 2.57 -16.39 -16.82
CA ARG A 213 2.14 -15.00 -17.00
C ARG A 213 1.64 -14.39 -15.70
N PHE A 214 0.90 -15.14 -14.90
CA PHE A 214 0.45 -14.70 -13.58
C PHE A 214 1.65 -14.34 -12.70
N TRP A 215 2.62 -15.25 -12.59
CA TRP A 215 3.85 -15.00 -11.83
C TRP A 215 4.62 -13.78 -12.33
N GLY A 216 4.75 -13.61 -13.63
CA GLY A 216 5.46 -12.47 -14.20
C GLY A 216 4.82 -11.13 -13.81
N TYR A 217 3.49 -11.01 -13.86
CA TYR A 217 2.79 -9.80 -13.42
C TYR A 217 2.86 -9.61 -11.91
N VAL A 218 2.67 -10.67 -11.13
CA VAL A 218 2.72 -10.62 -9.66
C VAL A 218 4.11 -10.26 -9.16
N LEU A 219 5.16 -10.85 -9.73
CA LEU A 219 6.55 -10.51 -9.37
C LEU A 219 6.90 -9.08 -9.78
N CYS A 220 6.48 -8.64 -10.96
CA CYS A 220 6.67 -7.26 -11.38
C CYS A 220 5.99 -6.27 -10.40
N ALA A 221 4.73 -6.53 -10.04
CA ALA A 221 4.02 -5.73 -9.05
C ALA A 221 4.67 -5.82 -7.65
N GLY A 222 5.12 -7.01 -7.25
CA GLY A 222 5.79 -7.27 -5.98
C GLY A 222 7.10 -6.50 -5.85
N PHE A 223 7.97 -6.55 -6.86
CA PHE A 223 9.24 -5.82 -6.86
C PHE A 223 9.04 -4.31 -6.99
N SER A 224 8.08 -3.85 -7.81
CA SER A 224 7.74 -2.42 -7.88
C SER A 224 7.23 -1.90 -6.54
N SER A 225 6.27 -2.58 -5.91
CA SER A 225 5.82 -2.25 -4.56
C SER A 225 6.93 -2.37 -3.53
N GLY A 226 7.79 -3.38 -3.67
CA GLY A 226 8.95 -3.59 -2.81
C GLY A 226 9.91 -2.41 -2.81
N THR A 227 10.20 -1.84 -3.99
CA THR A 227 10.98 -0.60 -4.12
C THR A 227 10.35 0.54 -3.32
N PHE A 228 9.03 0.70 -3.43
CA PHE A 228 8.30 1.75 -2.71
C PHE A 228 8.27 1.52 -1.20
N PHE A 229 8.03 0.29 -0.74
CA PHE A 229 8.00 -0.01 0.70
C PHE A 229 9.40 0.00 1.33
N ALA A 230 10.46 -0.35 0.58
CA ALA A 230 11.84 -0.15 1.02
C ALA A 230 12.13 1.35 1.24
N TYR A 231 11.68 2.20 0.30
CA TYR A 231 11.75 3.66 0.45
C TYR A 231 10.96 4.13 1.68
N LEU A 232 9.71 3.73 1.83
CA LEU A 232 8.87 4.16 2.97
C LEU A 232 9.49 3.80 4.32
N GLY A 233 10.11 2.63 4.43
CA GLY A 233 10.74 2.17 5.66
C GLY A 233 12.15 2.75 5.88
N GLY A 234 12.92 3.00 4.82
CA GLY A 234 14.32 3.42 4.91
C GLY A 234 14.55 4.92 4.82
N ALA A 235 13.73 5.66 4.06
CA ALA A 235 13.93 7.09 3.85
C ALA A 235 13.84 7.94 5.13
N PRO A 236 13.00 7.64 6.14
CA PRO A 236 13.04 8.36 7.41
C PRO A 236 14.39 8.26 8.12
N TYR A 237 15.00 7.06 8.11
CA TYR A 237 16.34 6.87 8.66
C TYR A 237 17.39 7.69 7.90
N VAL A 238 17.40 7.59 6.57
CA VAL A 238 18.34 8.34 5.72
C VAL A 238 18.14 9.85 5.90
N GLY A 239 16.89 10.33 5.94
CA GLY A 239 16.58 11.74 6.18
C GLY A 239 17.12 12.23 7.52
N ASN A 240 16.87 11.50 8.61
CA ASN A 240 17.26 11.90 9.95
C ASN A 240 18.74 11.64 10.26
N GLU A 241 19.23 10.41 10.02
CA GLU A 241 20.59 10.02 10.43
C GLU A 241 21.67 10.49 9.47
N VAL A 242 21.40 10.45 8.15
CA VAL A 242 22.38 10.83 7.13
C VAL A 242 22.33 12.33 6.84
N PHE A 243 21.12 12.84 6.56
CA PHE A 243 20.92 14.24 6.16
C PHE A 243 20.57 15.19 7.29
N LYS A 244 20.35 14.69 8.53
CA LYS A 244 20.03 15.47 9.74
C LYS A 244 18.78 16.33 9.59
N LEU A 245 17.80 15.84 8.84
CA LEU A 245 16.52 16.51 8.64
C LEU A 245 15.57 16.29 9.81
N SER A 246 14.70 17.26 10.06
CA SER A 246 13.57 17.14 10.98
C SER A 246 12.46 16.26 10.41
N SER A 247 11.53 15.81 11.26
CA SER A 247 10.39 14.99 10.83
C SER A 247 9.49 15.73 9.83
N SER A 248 9.32 17.05 9.96
CA SER A 248 8.53 17.85 9.03
C SER A 248 9.21 18.00 7.67
N GLU A 249 10.54 18.19 7.65
CA GLU A 249 11.31 18.26 6.41
C GLU A 249 11.26 16.92 5.66
N ILE A 250 11.43 15.80 6.37
CA ILE A 250 11.28 14.46 5.80
C ILE A 250 9.85 14.29 5.24
N GLY A 251 8.84 14.65 6.02
CA GLY A 251 7.45 14.59 5.58
C GLY A 251 7.21 15.42 4.31
N ALA A 252 7.69 16.66 4.26
CA ALA A 252 7.58 17.52 3.07
C ALA A 252 8.27 16.91 1.84
N LEU A 253 9.44 16.32 2.01
CA LEU A 253 10.21 15.70 0.91
C LEU A 253 9.55 14.40 0.42
N PHE A 254 8.81 13.68 1.24
CA PHE A 254 7.96 12.56 0.79
C PHE A 254 6.92 12.98 -0.25
N ALA A 255 6.48 14.25 -0.24
CA ALA A 255 5.55 14.76 -1.24
C ALA A 255 6.10 14.66 -2.68
N LEU A 256 7.43 14.72 -2.89
CA LEU A 256 8.03 14.56 -4.21
C LEU A 256 7.73 13.18 -4.81
N THR A 257 7.92 12.12 -4.03
CA THR A 257 7.59 10.75 -4.46
C THR A 257 6.10 10.60 -4.73
N ALA A 258 5.28 11.21 -3.91
CA ALA A 258 3.83 11.20 -4.03
C ALA A 258 3.34 11.94 -5.29
N ILE A 259 3.91 13.10 -5.61
CA ILE A 259 3.66 13.83 -6.86
C ILE A 259 4.04 12.93 -8.06
N GLY A 260 5.19 12.28 -8.01
CA GLY A 260 5.59 11.30 -9.02
C GLY A 260 4.55 10.21 -9.20
N TYR A 261 4.06 9.63 -8.10
CA TYR A 261 3.04 8.57 -8.12
C TYR A 261 1.71 9.04 -8.74
N ALA A 262 1.26 10.24 -8.40
CA ALA A 262 0.06 10.85 -8.98
C ALA A 262 0.23 11.07 -10.49
N ALA A 263 1.37 11.64 -10.92
CA ALA A 263 1.69 11.82 -12.34
C ALA A 263 1.73 10.47 -13.07
N GLY A 264 2.35 9.44 -12.47
CA GLY A 264 2.40 8.10 -13.04
C GLY A 264 1.03 7.48 -13.24
N ASN A 265 0.14 7.59 -12.25
CA ASN A 265 -1.24 7.12 -12.35
C ASN A 265 -2.02 7.87 -13.45
N PHE A 266 -1.80 9.19 -13.57
CA PHE A 266 -2.40 9.98 -14.65
C PHE A 266 -1.93 9.49 -16.04
N PHE A 267 -0.63 9.26 -16.22
CA PHE A 267 -0.08 8.69 -17.46
C PHE A 267 -0.64 7.30 -17.74
N ALA A 268 -0.72 6.43 -16.72
CA ALA A 268 -1.32 5.11 -16.85
C ALA A 268 -2.77 5.22 -17.32
N GLY A 269 -3.61 6.02 -16.66
CA GLY A 269 -5.01 6.21 -17.03
C GLY A 269 -5.20 6.73 -18.46
N ARG A 270 -4.34 7.63 -18.89
CA ARG A 270 -4.45 8.30 -20.21
C ARG A 270 -3.94 7.46 -21.36
N TYR A 271 -2.86 6.70 -21.17
CA TYR A 271 -2.10 6.11 -22.26
C TYR A 271 -2.11 4.59 -22.31
N SER A 272 -2.53 3.86 -21.24
CA SER A 272 -2.47 2.40 -21.21
C SER A 272 -3.25 1.73 -22.36
N VAL A 273 -4.40 2.29 -22.73
CA VAL A 273 -5.21 1.76 -23.83
C VAL A 273 -4.52 1.95 -25.20
N ARG A 274 -3.77 3.06 -25.38
CA ARG A 274 -3.12 3.38 -26.66
C ARG A 274 -1.79 2.65 -26.84
N ILE A 275 -0.99 2.55 -25.77
CA ILE A 275 0.37 2.01 -25.80
C ILE A 275 0.35 0.49 -25.58
N GLY A 276 -0.67 -0.02 -24.91
CA GLY A 276 -0.77 -1.41 -24.48
C GLY A 276 -0.20 -1.64 -23.08
N LEU A 277 -0.86 -2.53 -22.36
CA LEU A 277 -0.63 -2.79 -20.93
C LEU A 277 0.83 -3.20 -20.64
N ASN A 278 1.37 -4.15 -21.38
CA ASN A 278 2.70 -4.68 -21.14
C ASN A 278 3.82 -3.64 -21.41
N ARG A 279 3.64 -2.81 -22.43
CA ARG A 279 4.59 -1.72 -22.74
C ARG A 279 4.56 -0.64 -21.69
N MET A 280 3.38 -0.34 -21.15
CA MET A 280 3.25 0.63 -20.05
C MET A 280 3.93 0.12 -18.78
N ILE A 281 3.77 -1.16 -18.44
CA ILE A 281 4.47 -1.77 -17.30
C ILE A 281 5.98 -1.65 -17.47
N LEU A 282 6.49 -2.01 -18.67
CA LEU A 282 7.92 -1.92 -18.97
C LEU A 282 8.42 -0.46 -18.87
N LEU A 283 7.67 0.50 -19.42
CA LEU A 283 8.02 1.92 -19.36
C LEU A 283 8.13 2.38 -17.90
N GLY A 284 7.14 2.09 -17.06
CA GLY A 284 7.15 2.49 -15.66
C GLY A 284 8.32 1.86 -14.87
N ALA A 285 8.58 0.56 -15.08
CA ALA A 285 9.70 -0.12 -14.45
C ALA A 285 11.06 0.45 -14.90
N LEU A 286 11.23 0.79 -16.19
CA LEU A 286 12.44 1.42 -16.73
C LEU A 286 12.62 2.84 -16.18
N VAL A 287 11.57 3.63 -16.07
CA VAL A 287 11.61 4.98 -15.47
C VAL A 287 12.11 4.92 -14.03
N CYS A 288 11.57 4.00 -13.23
CA CYS A 288 12.02 3.80 -11.85
C CYS A 288 13.50 3.38 -11.79
N THR A 289 13.88 2.37 -12.56
CA THR A 289 15.26 1.85 -12.61
C THR A 289 16.25 2.91 -13.08
N PHE A 290 15.89 3.70 -14.09
CA PHE A 290 16.72 4.79 -14.62
C PHE A 290 16.94 5.87 -13.55
N GLY A 291 15.88 6.35 -12.90
CA GLY A 291 15.99 7.35 -11.85
C GLY A 291 16.88 6.91 -10.68
N LEU A 292 16.70 5.66 -10.22
CA LEU A 292 17.51 5.08 -9.15
C LEU A 292 18.96 4.81 -9.60
N GLY A 293 19.17 4.43 -10.85
CA GLY A 293 20.51 4.27 -11.43
C GLY A 293 21.27 5.60 -11.47
N LEU A 294 20.61 6.68 -11.88
CA LEU A 294 21.21 8.02 -11.83
C LEU A 294 21.50 8.46 -10.39
N LEU A 295 20.58 8.20 -9.45
CA LEU A 295 20.80 8.49 -8.04
C LEU A 295 22.05 7.76 -7.53
N LEU A 296 22.19 6.47 -7.84
CA LEU A 296 23.37 5.68 -7.45
C LEU A 296 24.66 6.30 -8.02
N LEU A 297 24.66 6.67 -9.29
CA LEU A 297 25.82 7.30 -9.95
C LEU A 297 26.20 8.63 -9.28
N LEU A 298 25.21 9.47 -8.94
CA LEU A 298 25.47 10.74 -8.24
C LEU A 298 26.03 10.51 -6.83
N THR A 299 25.47 9.54 -6.10
CA THR A 299 25.98 9.16 -4.77
C THR A 299 27.43 8.63 -4.85
N LEU A 300 27.75 7.78 -5.84
CA LEU A 300 29.11 7.29 -6.09
C LEU A 300 30.08 8.41 -6.51
N ALA A 301 29.58 9.44 -7.18
CA ALA A 301 30.35 10.63 -7.51
C ALA A 301 30.56 11.59 -6.32
N GLY A 302 30.10 11.22 -5.11
CA GLY A 302 30.26 12.01 -3.89
C GLY A 302 29.22 13.11 -3.70
N ILE A 303 28.12 13.09 -4.45
CA ILE A 303 27.03 14.06 -4.30
C ILE A 303 26.02 13.50 -3.26
N HIS A 304 26.28 13.87 -1.99
CA HIS A 304 25.43 13.49 -0.85
C HIS A 304 24.53 14.67 -0.46
N SER A 305 23.31 14.72 -1.00
CA SER A 305 22.36 15.82 -0.75
C SER A 305 20.95 15.26 -0.53
N ALA A 306 20.29 15.73 0.53
CA ALA A 306 18.89 15.40 0.80
C ALA A 306 17.97 15.72 -0.39
N LEU A 307 18.13 16.92 -0.97
CA LEU A 307 17.32 17.34 -2.10
C LEU A 307 17.52 16.43 -3.32
N VAL A 308 18.76 16.04 -3.62
CA VAL A 308 19.06 15.10 -4.72
C VAL A 308 18.43 13.76 -4.42
N PHE A 309 18.66 13.17 -3.24
CA PHE A 309 18.08 11.88 -2.86
C PHE A 309 16.57 11.87 -3.02
N PHE A 310 15.85 12.78 -2.37
CA PHE A 310 14.38 12.81 -2.40
C PHE A 310 13.83 13.23 -3.77
N SER A 311 14.51 14.07 -4.54
CA SER A 311 14.08 14.40 -5.91
C SER A 311 14.13 13.18 -6.83
N PHE A 312 15.14 12.34 -6.71
CA PHE A 312 15.24 11.12 -7.51
C PHE A 312 14.26 10.02 -7.07
N THR A 313 13.81 10.02 -5.81
CA THR A 313 12.73 9.11 -5.38
C THR A 313 11.38 9.47 -6.01
N MET A 314 11.21 10.64 -6.60
CA MET A 314 10.06 10.95 -7.47
C MET A 314 9.94 9.95 -8.62
N PHE A 315 11.06 9.44 -9.17
CA PHE A 315 11.05 8.40 -10.20
C PHE A 315 10.52 7.06 -9.67
N VAL A 316 10.69 6.77 -8.38
CA VAL A 316 10.06 5.60 -7.73
C VAL A 316 8.55 5.77 -7.74
N GLY A 317 8.05 6.95 -7.36
CA GLY A 317 6.63 7.26 -7.43
C GLY A 317 6.10 7.17 -8.85
N LEU A 318 6.71 7.87 -9.79
CA LEU A 318 6.31 7.93 -11.21
C LEU A 318 6.28 6.52 -11.84
N GLY A 319 7.35 5.76 -11.67
CA GLY A 319 7.45 4.40 -12.18
C GLY A 319 6.39 3.46 -11.59
N ASN A 320 6.17 3.52 -10.28
CA ASN A 320 5.12 2.72 -9.61
C ASN A 320 3.71 3.13 -10.05
N GLY A 321 3.44 4.43 -10.18
CA GLY A 321 2.17 4.94 -10.67
C GLY A 321 1.83 4.47 -12.08
N ILE A 322 2.83 4.27 -12.94
CA ILE A 322 2.65 3.69 -14.27
C ILE A 322 2.54 2.17 -14.21
N THR A 323 3.40 1.51 -13.42
CA THR A 323 3.54 0.04 -13.41
C THR A 323 2.38 -0.66 -12.71
N LEU A 324 2.03 -0.24 -11.48
CA LEU A 324 1.13 -1.01 -10.62
C LEU A 324 -0.30 -1.15 -11.15
N PRO A 325 -0.98 -0.10 -11.67
CA PRO A 325 -2.32 -0.25 -12.22
C PRO A 325 -2.34 -1.22 -13.40
N ASN A 326 -1.31 -1.15 -14.27
CA ASN A 326 -1.19 -1.99 -15.44
C ASN A 326 -0.82 -3.44 -15.08
N ALA A 327 0.09 -3.66 -14.13
CA ALA A 327 0.46 -4.98 -13.67
C ALA A 327 -0.72 -5.69 -12.98
N ASN A 328 -1.50 -4.96 -12.17
CA ASN A 328 -2.72 -5.48 -11.56
C ASN A 328 -3.77 -5.86 -12.63
N ALA A 329 -3.98 -5.02 -13.65
CA ALA A 329 -4.87 -5.35 -14.76
C ALA A 329 -4.37 -6.57 -15.54
N GLY A 330 -3.05 -6.66 -15.80
CA GLY A 330 -2.42 -7.81 -16.44
C GLY A 330 -2.62 -9.10 -15.67
N MET A 331 -2.42 -9.08 -14.37
CA MET A 331 -2.64 -10.22 -13.48
C MET A 331 -4.09 -10.74 -13.55
N LEU A 332 -5.07 -9.84 -13.56
CA LEU A 332 -6.49 -10.19 -13.66
C LEU A 332 -6.87 -10.76 -15.04
N SER A 333 -6.17 -10.34 -16.09
CA SER A 333 -6.43 -10.78 -17.47
C SER A 333 -5.96 -12.20 -17.79
N VAL A 334 -5.14 -12.81 -16.92
CA VAL A 334 -4.58 -14.16 -17.16
C VAL A 334 -5.65 -15.23 -17.16
N LYS A 335 -6.60 -15.13 -16.18
CA LYS A 335 -7.78 -15.99 -16.06
C LYS A 335 -8.96 -15.13 -15.60
N PRO A 336 -9.74 -14.54 -16.52
CA PRO A 336 -10.84 -13.64 -16.17
C PRO A 336 -11.88 -14.27 -15.23
N GLU A 337 -12.12 -15.59 -15.38
CA GLU A 337 -13.02 -16.37 -14.53
C GLU A 337 -12.56 -16.46 -13.07
N LEU A 338 -11.27 -16.26 -12.79
CA LEU A 338 -10.64 -16.28 -11.48
C LEU A 338 -10.16 -14.89 -11.02
N ALA A 339 -10.64 -13.81 -11.63
CA ALA A 339 -10.16 -12.44 -11.36
C ALA A 339 -10.21 -12.05 -9.88
N GLY A 340 -11.25 -12.46 -9.14
CA GLY A 340 -11.35 -12.23 -7.69
C GLY A 340 -10.23 -12.93 -6.90
N THR A 341 -10.01 -14.21 -7.20
CA THR A 341 -8.94 -15.02 -6.58
C THR A 341 -7.56 -14.49 -6.97
N ALA A 342 -7.37 -14.10 -8.23
CA ALA A 342 -6.11 -13.51 -8.72
C ALA A 342 -5.81 -12.17 -8.04
N SER A 343 -6.82 -11.32 -7.83
CA SER A 343 -6.67 -10.05 -7.12
C SER A 343 -6.27 -10.25 -5.65
N GLY A 344 -6.91 -11.19 -4.95
CA GLY A 344 -6.60 -11.48 -3.54
C GLY A 344 -5.20 -12.06 -3.38
N LEU A 345 -4.90 -13.14 -4.10
CA LEU A 345 -3.60 -13.83 -4.04
C LEU A 345 -2.46 -12.93 -4.52
N GLY A 346 -2.63 -12.27 -5.66
CA GLY A 346 -1.62 -11.39 -6.21
C GLY A 346 -1.38 -10.16 -5.36
N GLY A 347 -2.44 -9.56 -4.81
CA GLY A 347 -2.33 -8.44 -3.86
C GLY A 347 -1.59 -8.83 -2.57
N ALA A 348 -1.87 -10.03 -2.04
CA ALA A 348 -1.18 -10.55 -0.87
C ALA A 348 0.32 -10.77 -1.13
N ILE A 349 0.67 -11.37 -2.28
CA ILE A 349 2.08 -11.56 -2.69
C ILE A 349 2.76 -10.20 -2.89
N GLN A 350 2.09 -9.27 -3.54
CA GLN A 350 2.60 -7.91 -3.77
C GLN A 350 2.94 -7.20 -2.45
N ILE A 351 2.02 -7.18 -1.49
CA ILE A 351 2.23 -6.52 -0.19
C ILE A 351 3.23 -7.31 0.66
N GLY A 352 3.17 -8.64 0.62
CA GLY A 352 4.12 -9.50 1.32
C GLY A 352 5.56 -9.33 0.82
N SER A 353 5.77 -9.19 -0.49
CA SER A 353 7.08 -8.85 -1.08
C SER A 353 7.56 -7.48 -0.59
N GLY A 354 6.65 -6.51 -0.51
CA GLY A 354 6.94 -5.18 0.03
C GLY A 354 7.34 -5.24 1.50
N ALA A 355 6.64 -6.02 2.31
CA ALA A 355 6.97 -6.26 3.71
C ALA A 355 8.38 -6.86 3.88
N ALA A 356 8.70 -7.88 3.09
CA ALA A 356 10.01 -8.53 3.12
C ALA A 356 11.15 -7.55 2.75
N LEU A 357 10.97 -6.75 1.70
CA LEU A 357 11.97 -5.76 1.29
C LEU A 357 12.10 -4.60 2.27
N ALA A 358 11.00 -4.15 2.89
CA ALA A 358 11.06 -3.16 3.96
C ALA A 358 11.84 -3.68 5.17
N ALA A 359 11.57 -4.94 5.62
CA ALA A 359 12.31 -5.57 6.71
C ALA A 359 13.80 -5.73 6.37
N PHE A 360 14.11 -6.22 5.16
CA PHE A 360 15.49 -6.38 4.69
C PHE A 360 16.24 -5.04 4.67
N THR A 361 15.60 -3.98 4.19
CA THR A 361 16.18 -2.63 4.22
C THR A 361 16.51 -2.18 5.64
N GLY A 362 15.61 -2.45 6.61
CA GLY A 362 15.85 -2.10 8.01
C GLY A 362 17.05 -2.79 8.63
N MET A 363 17.35 -4.01 8.22
CA MET A 363 18.53 -4.75 8.69
C MET A 363 19.83 -4.15 8.15
N LEU A 364 19.80 -3.51 6.99
CA LEU A 364 20.98 -2.90 6.35
C LEU A 364 21.27 -1.48 6.85
N LEU A 365 20.25 -0.80 7.39
CA LEU A 365 20.38 0.55 7.91
C LEU A 365 20.81 0.51 9.38
N THR A 366 22.11 0.54 9.59
CA THR A 366 22.77 0.51 10.91
C THR A 366 23.44 1.85 11.22
N PRO A 367 23.73 2.17 12.50
CA PRO A 367 24.44 3.38 12.86
C PRO A 367 25.73 3.56 12.03
N GLY A 368 25.87 4.73 11.38
CA GLY A 368 26.98 5.03 10.46
C GLY A 368 26.73 4.63 9.00
N SER A 369 25.60 4.00 8.66
CA SER A 369 25.23 3.76 7.26
C SER A 369 24.95 5.07 6.53
N THR A 370 25.34 5.13 5.26
CA THR A 370 24.92 6.18 4.31
C THR A 370 23.56 5.84 3.68
N GLU A 371 23.11 6.64 2.71
CA GLU A 371 21.94 6.33 1.88
C GLU A 371 22.17 5.16 0.92
N MET A 372 23.41 4.75 0.69
CA MET A 372 23.81 3.76 -0.30
C MET A 372 23.08 2.41 -0.18
N PRO A 373 22.98 1.77 1.02
CA PRO A 373 22.25 0.50 1.15
C PRO A 373 20.80 0.58 0.68
N LEU A 374 20.12 1.68 1.01
CA LEU A 374 18.74 1.90 0.59
C LEU A 374 18.62 2.06 -0.93
N VAL A 375 19.50 2.86 -1.54
CA VAL A 375 19.53 3.09 -3.00
C VAL A 375 19.79 1.78 -3.74
N ILE A 376 20.71 0.95 -3.27
CA ILE A 376 21.02 -0.34 -3.89
C ILE A 376 19.82 -1.29 -3.81
N VAL A 377 19.18 -1.43 -2.63
CA VAL A 377 18.02 -2.30 -2.48
C VAL A 377 16.88 -1.86 -3.40
N MET A 378 16.61 -0.55 -3.46
CA MET A 378 15.59 -0.01 -4.36
C MET A 378 15.93 -0.27 -5.84
N LEU A 379 17.18 -0.04 -6.25
CA LEU A 379 17.62 -0.25 -7.64
C LEU A 379 17.56 -1.73 -8.05
N VAL A 380 18.02 -2.64 -7.19
CA VAL A 380 17.94 -4.08 -7.43
C VAL A 380 16.48 -4.51 -7.58
N SER A 381 15.61 -4.07 -6.67
CA SER A 381 14.18 -4.39 -6.75
C SER A 381 13.53 -3.84 -8.03
N ALA A 382 13.79 -2.59 -8.40
CA ALA A 382 13.28 -1.99 -9.64
C ALA A 382 13.79 -2.74 -10.89
N SER A 383 15.06 -3.16 -10.89
CA SER A 383 15.64 -3.97 -11.98
C SER A 383 14.99 -5.35 -12.10
N LEU A 384 14.67 -5.99 -10.98
CA LEU A 384 13.94 -7.26 -10.97
C LEU A 384 12.50 -7.10 -11.49
N ALA A 385 11.86 -5.96 -11.27
CA ALA A 385 10.57 -5.65 -11.89
C ALA A 385 10.69 -5.58 -13.42
N VAL A 386 11.77 -4.95 -13.96
CA VAL A 386 12.06 -4.94 -15.41
C VAL A 386 12.24 -6.36 -15.93
N VAL A 387 13.05 -7.20 -15.28
CA VAL A 387 13.27 -8.60 -15.67
C VAL A 387 11.94 -9.36 -15.69
N SER A 388 11.09 -9.16 -14.69
CA SER A 388 9.79 -9.82 -14.57
C SER A 388 8.85 -9.47 -15.74
N ILE A 389 8.76 -8.20 -16.13
CA ILE A 389 7.91 -7.82 -17.27
C ILE A 389 8.51 -8.26 -18.62
N LEU A 390 9.82 -8.27 -18.78
CA LEU A 390 10.47 -8.82 -19.98
C LEU A 390 10.18 -10.32 -20.12
N TRP A 391 10.12 -11.06 -19.02
CA TRP A 391 9.70 -12.45 -19.02
C TRP A 391 8.25 -12.61 -19.49
N VAL A 392 7.32 -11.77 -19.02
CA VAL A 392 5.93 -11.74 -19.49
C VAL A 392 5.87 -11.49 -21.00
N LEU A 393 6.60 -10.48 -21.50
CA LEU A 393 6.63 -10.13 -22.92
C LEU A 393 7.12 -11.30 -23.79
N ARG A 394 8.21 -11.96 -23.38
CA ARG A 394 8.73 -13.16 -24.07
C ARG A 394 7.70 -14.28 -24.09
N ARG A 395 7.03 -14.52 -22.96
CA ARG A 395 6.02 -15.58 -22.85
C ARG A 395 4.76 -15.26 -23.66
N ALA A 396 4.31 -14.00 -23.65
CA ALA A 396 3.16 -13.56 -24.46
C ALA A 396 3.45 -13.76 -25.96
N LYS A 397 4.65 -13.37 -26.42
CA LYS A 397 5.09 -13.58 -27.81
C LYS A 397 5.12 -15.08 -28.19
N ALA A 398 5.63 -15.94 -27.30
CA ALA A 398 5.67 -17.40 -27.52
C ALA A 398 4.28 -18.06 -27.61
N LEU A 399 3.26 -17.41 -27.00
CA LEU A 399 1.86 -17.86 -27.03
C LEU A 399 1.04 -17.21 -28.16
N GLY A 400 1.65 -16.38 -29.04
CA GLY A 400 0.95 -15.66 -30.10
C GLY A 400 -0.03 -14.59 -29.60
N LEU A 401 0.09 -14.18 -28.33
CA LEU A 401 -0.74 -13.13 -27.75
C LEU A 401 -0.12 -11.77 -28.11
N SER A 402 -0.84 -10.97 -28.91
CA SER A 402 -0.48 -9.57 -29.15
C SER A 402 -0.46 -8.80 -27.83
N GLY A 403 0.66 -8.15 -27.52
CA GLY A 403 0.88 -7.42 -26.27
C GLY A 403 0.11 -6.12 -26.20
#